data_4becd9154e932f4a583da1dd5ed30c25
#
_entry.id   4becd9154e932f4a583da1dd5ed30c25
#
_cell.length_a   1.000
_cell.length_b   1.000
_cell.length_c   1.000
_cell.angle_alpha   90.00
_cell.angle_beta   90.00
_cell.angle_gamma   90.00
#
_symmetry.space_group_name_H-M   'P 1'
#
loop_
_entity.id
_entity.type
_entity.pdbx_description
1 polymer ?
#
loop_
_entity_poly.entity_id
_entity_poly.type
_entity_poly.pdbx_seq_one_letter_code
_entity_poly.pdbx_strand_id
1 'polypeptide(L)'
;MLYAQVHLTLPAWVHEAFDASADYADDDAKRALAVRLSALNVQHGSGGPFGAAVFSPEGRLVGVGVNRVVPHSTSIAHAEMMAFATSQQRVQQFRLNAERGPITLATSSQPCCMCYGASVWAGIDRLLIGARAEDVESLAGFDEGPLPADWRGELAQRGITVVTDLRRDEARAVLAEYGRAGKVY
;
A
#
# COMPACT_ATOMS: atom_id res chain seq x y z
N MET A 1 18.93 -25.10 10.93
CA MET A 1 17.85 -25.60 10.03
C MET A 1 17.43 -24.43 9.16
N LEU A 2 17.29 -24.63 7.85
CA LEU A 2 16.78 -23.60 6.94
C LEU A 2 15.23 -23.67 6.92
N TYR A 3 14.59 -22.50 6.91
CA TYR A 3 13.14 -22.43 6.75
C TYR A 3 12.74 -22.71 5.29
N ALA A 4 11.78 -23.61 5.10
CA ALA A 4 11.25 -23.97 3.79
C ALA A 4 9.98 -23.17 3.42
N GLN A 5 9.40 -22.45 4.37
CA GLN A 5 8.17 -21.69 4.20
C GLN A 5 8.27 -20.33 4.89
N VAL A 6 7.64 -19.32 4.31
CA VAL A 6 7.47 -17.99 4.89
C VAL A 6 5.97 -17.69 4.97
N HIS A 7 5.48 -17.38 6.16
CA HIS A 7 4.09 -17.04 6.39
C HIS A 7 3.96 -15.54 6.67
N LEU A 8 3.30 -14.82 5.76
CA LEU A 8 2.96 -13.41 5.93
C LEU A 8 1.47 -13.29 6.23
N THR A 9 1.12 -12.64 7.34
CA THR A 9 -0.26 -12.49 7.78
C THR A 9 -0.61 -11.05 8.10
N LEU A 10 -1.84 -10.66 7.81
CA LEU A 10 -2.42 -9.41 8.29
C LEU A 10 -2.86 -9.58 9.75
N PRO A 11 -2.88 -8.49 10.55
CA PRO A 11 -3.43 -8.56 11.91
C PRO A 11 -4.95 -8.77 11.86
N ALA A 12 -5.49 -9.43 12.88
CA ALA A 12 -6.91 -9.84 12.92
C ALA A 12 -7.89 -8.65 12.76
N TRP A 13 -7.57 -7.49 13.33
CA TRP A 13 -8.40 -6.29 13.25
C TRP A 13 -8.64 -5.79 11.80
N VAL A 14 -7.79 -6.18 10.84
CA VAL A 14 -7.95 -5.74 9.43
C VAL A 14 -9.31 -6.16 8.87
N HIS A 15 -9.84 -7.31 9.26
CA HIS A 15 -11.15 -7.79 8.79
C HIS A 15 -12.32 -6.92 9.25
N GLU A 16 -12.14 -6.14 10.32
CA GLU A 16 -13.13 -5.22 10.88
C GLU A 16 -12.95 -3.78 10.33
N ALA A 17 -11.84 -3.52 9.65
CA ALA A 17 -11.48 -2.18 9.17
C ALA A 17 -12.26 -1.73 7.93
N PHE A 18 -12.90 -2.66 7.20
CA PHE A 18 -13.58 -2.35 5.94
C PHE A 18 -14.79 -3.27 5.72
N ASP A 19 -15.73 -2.79 4.93
CA ASP A 19 -16.80 -3.64 4.38
C ASP A 19 -16.33 -4.22 3.02
N ALA A 20 -16.16 -5.54 2.97
CA ALA A 20 -15.71 -6.23 1.76
C ALA A 20 -16.77 -6.22 0.63
N SER A 21 -18.03 -5.93 0.96
CA SER A 21 -19.14 -5.80 0.01
C SER A 21 -19.35 -4.38 -0.50
N ALA A 22 -18.71 -3.38 0.12
CA ALA A 22 -18.85 -1.99 -0.25
C ALA A 22 -18.31 -1.71 -1.67
N ASP A 23 -18.93 -0.75 -2.33
CA ASP A 23 -18.46 -0.16 -3.58
C ASP A 23 -17.61 1.07 -3.28
N TYR A 24 -16.35 1.01 -3.68
CA TYR A 24 -15.41 2.14 -3.63
C TYR A 24 -15.41 2.82 -4.99
N ALA A 25 -16.48 3.55 -5.31
CA ALA A 25 -16.73 4.05 -6.66
C ALA A 25 -15.70 5.09 -7.11
N ASP A 26 -15.28 5.98 -6.22
CA ASP A 26 -14.36 7.07 -6.54
C ASP A 26 -12.97 6.87 -5.92
N ASP A 27 -12.03 7.68 -6.37
CA ASP A 27 -10.65 7.63 -5.92
C ASP A 27 -10.49 8.10 -4.46
N ASP A 28 -11.35 8.99 -3.99
CA ASP A 28 -11.34 9.48 -2.62
C ASP A 28 -11.71 8.38 -1.63
N ALA A 29 -12.76 7.61 -1.92
CA ALA A 29 -13.17 6.45 -1.10
C ALA A 29 -12.08 5.37 -1.05
N LYS A 30 -11.44 5.07 -2.20
CA LYS A 30 -10.31 4.13 -2.27
C LYS A 30 -9.14 4.58 -1.40
N ARG A 31 -8.84 5.87 -1.46
CA ARG A 31 -7.76 6.48 -0.67
C ARG A 31 -8.09 6.54 0.81
N ALA A 32 -9.33 6.87 1.16
CA ALA A 32 -9.78 6.88 2.55
C ALA A 32 -9.51 5.54 3.23
N LEU A 33 -9.75 4.42 2.52
CA LEU A 33 -9.43 3.09 3.06
C LEU A 33 -7.93 2.90 3.31
N ALA A 34 -7.07 3.26 2.36
CA ALA A 34 -5.63 3.10 2.52
C ALA A 34 -5.07 3.94 3.71
N VAL A 35 -5.53 5.19 3.86
CA VAL A 35 -5.16 6.05 4.99
C VAL A 35 -5.72 5.49 6.31
N ARG A 36 -6.97 5.03 6.33
CA ARG A 36 -7.56 4.39 7.50
C ARG A 36 -6.78 3.15 7.94
N LEU A 37 -6.38 2.30 7.01
CA LEU A 37 -5.55 1.12 7.31
C LEU A 37 -4.22 1.51 7.92
N SER A 38 -3.55 2.56 7.41
CA SER A 38 -2.30 3.05 7.98
C SER A 38 -2.49 3.57 9.40
N ALA A 39 -3.53 4.35 9.66
CA ALA A 39 -3.86 4.87 10.99
C ALA A 39 -4.14 3.75 12.00
N LEU A 40 -4.98 2.78 11.63
CA LEU A 40 -5.29 1.63 12.47
C LEU A 40 -4.04 0.77 12.76
N ASN A 41 -3.14 0.62 11.79
CA ASN A 41 -1.90 -0.13 12.00
C ASN A 41 -1.01 0.52 13.09
N VAL A 42 -0.97 1.85 13.12
CA VAL A 42 -0.29 2.62 14.18
C VAL A 42 -1.02 2.48 15.52
N GLN A 43 -2.33 2.70 15.53
CA GLN A 43 -3.17 2.66 16.76
C GLN A 43 -3.11 1.29 17.44
N HIS A 44 -3.13 0.21 16.67
CA HIS A 44 -3.00 -1.15 17.21
C HIS A 44 -1.55 -1.56 17.51
N GLY A 45 -0.55 -0.72 17.23
CA GLY A 45 0.87 -1.06 17.40
C GLY A 45 1.30 -2.28 16.60
N SER A 46 0.65 -2.54 15.46
CA SER A 46 0.82 -3.76 14.67
C SER A 46 1.78 -3.63 13.49
N GLY A 47 2.41 -2.47 13.31
CA GLY A 47 3.43 -2.20 12.28
C GLY A 47 3.63 -0.71 12.01
N GLY A 48 4.35 -0.38 10.95
CA GLY A 48 4.61 1.00 10.53
C GLY A 48 3.38 1.72 9.94
N PRO A 49 3.48 3.04 9.68
CA PRO A 49 2.36 3.93 9.35
C PRO A 49 1.93 3.84 7.88
N PHE A 50 1.81 2.62 7.35
CA PHE A 50 1.53 2.39 5.94
C PHE A 50 0.36 1.43 5.75
N GLY A 51 -0.52 1.79 4.81
CA GLY A 51 -1.68 1.01 4.40
C GLY A 51 -1.88 1.07 2.89
N ALA A 52 -2.36 -0.02 2.31
CA ALA A 52 -2.62 -0.15 0.89
C ALA A 52 -3.86 -0.99 0.62
N ALA A 53 -4.53 -0.73 -0.50
CA ALA A 53 -5.68 -1.49 -0.95
C ALA A 53 -5.72 -1.59 -2.47
N VAL A 54 -6.13 -2.75 -2.97
CA VAL A 54 -6.24 -3.05 -4.41
C VAL A 54 -7.72 -3.17 -4.78
N PHE A 55 -8.09 -2.53 -5.88
CA PHE A 55 -9.49 -2.48 -6.36
C PHE A 55 -9.61 -2.92 -7.81
N SER A 56 -10.73 -3.59 -8.12
CA SER A 56 -11.14 -3.93 -9.48
C SER A 56 -11.63 -2.68 -10.24
N PRO A 57 -11.88 -2.79 -11.57
CA PRO A 57 -12.46 -1.71 -12.37
C PRO A 57 -13.81 -1.20 -11.84
N GLU A 58 -14.61 -2.09 -11.26
CA GLU A 58 -15.94 -1.79 -10.70
C GLU A 58 -15.85 -1.17 -9.30
N GLY A 59 -14.65 -0.91 -8.78
CA GLY A 59 -14.47 -0.38 -7.43
C GLY A 59 -14.58 -1.42 -6.31
N ARG A 60 -14.59 -2.71 -6.63
CA ARG A 60 -14.62 -3.79 -5.62
C ARG A 60 -13.26 -4.00 -5.00
N LEU A 61 -13.24 -4.18 -3.69
CA LEU A 61 -12.01 -4.47 -2.96
C LEU A 61 -11.50 -5.87 -3.30
N VAL A 62 -10.27 -5.96 -3.83
CA VAL A 62 -9.59 -7.21 -4.19
C VAL A 62 -8.71 -7.71 -3.06
N GLY A 63 -7.94 -6.82 -2.43
CA GLY A 63 -7.10 -7.14 -1.28
C GLY A 63 -6.63 -5.90 -0.56
N VAL A 64 -6.11 -6.07 0.64
CA VAL A 64 -5.57 -5.01 1.49
C VAL A 64 -4.22 -5.41 2.06
N GLY A 65 -3.46 -4.42 2.48
CA GLY A 65 -2.20 -4.61 3.17
C GLY A 65 -1.92 -3.49 4.16
N VAL A 66 -1.22 -3.84 5.22
CA VAL A 66 -0.60 -2.91 6.16
C VAL A 66 0.84 -3.30 6.37
N ASN A 67 1.68 -2.37 6.77
CA ASN A 67 3.10 -2.66 7.01
C ASN A 67 3.26 -3.69 8.16
N ARG A 68 4.01 -4.75 7.86
CA ARG A 68 4.27 -5.88 8.79
C ARG A 68 5.76 -6.22 8.89
N VAL A 69 6.65 -5.28 8.55
CA VAL A 69 8.10 -5.51 8.51
C VAL A 69 8.61 -6.01 9.85
N VAL A 70 8.39 -5.27 10.92
CA VAL A 70 8.86 -5.63 12.27
C VAL A 70 8.18 -6.90 12.80
N PRO A 71 6.83 -7.01 12.77
CA PRO A 71 6.15 -8.20 13.29
C PRO A 71 6.52 -9.51 12.58
N HIS A 72 6.89 -9.44 11.30
CA HIS A 72 7.30 -10.63 10.54
C HIS A 72 8.81 -10.76 10.37
N SER A 73 9.61 -9.83 10.89
CA SER A 73 11.08 -9.82 10.74
C SER A 73 11.51 -9.96 9.29
N THR A 74 10.83 -9.25 8.38
CA THR A 74 11.11 -9.31 6.94
C THR A 74 10.87 -7.98 6.24
N SER A 75 11.89 -7.49 5.52
CA SER A 75 11.84 -6.20 4.81
C SER A 75 10.82 -6.16 3.66
N ILE A 76 10.37 -7.30 3.14
CA ILE A 76 9.39 -7.34 2.04
C ILE A 76 7.94 -7.12 2.50
N ALA A 77 7.65 -7.11 3.81
CA ALA A 77 6.28 -6.99 4.32
C ALA A 77 5.79 -5.53 4.39
N HIS A 78 6.04 -4.73 3.34
CA HIS A 78 5.44 -3.42 3.15
C HIS A 78 3.94 -3.52 2.88
N ALA A 79 3.21 -2.44 3.10
CA ALA A 79 1.74 -2.43 2.94
C ALA A 79 1.32 -2.82 1.52
N GLU A 80 1.98 -2.28 0.49
CA GLU A 80 1.71 -2.59 -0.91
C GLU A 80 2.02 -4.06 -1.23
N MET A 81 3.15 -4.57 -0.74
CA MET A 81 3.54 -5.98 -0.93
C MET A 81 2.52 -6.92 -0.30
N MET A 82 2.04 -6.60 0.91
CA MET A 82 0.97 -7.35 1.57
C MET A 82 -0.34 -7.26 0.79
N ALA A 83 -0.70 -6.07 0.27
CA ALA A 83 -1.89 -5.89 -0.55
C ALA A 83 -1.81 -6.69 -1.86
N PHE A 84 -0.66 -6.72 -2.53
CA PHE A 84 -0.45 -7.54 -3.71
C PHE A 84 -0.56 -9.03 -3.39
N ALA A 85 0.13 -9.50 -2.34
CA ALA A 85 0.09 -10.91 -1.96
C ALA A 85 -1.33 -11.38 -1.64
N THR A 86 -2.10 -10.62 -0.84
CA THR A 86 -3.49 -10.96 -0.50
C THR A 86 -4.41 -10.93 -1.73
N SER A 87 -4.22 -9.94 -2.63
CA SER A 87 -4.97 -9.84 -3.87
C SER A 87 -4.70 -11.01 -4.80
N GLN A 88 -3.43 -11.30 -5.07
CA GLN A 88 -2.99 -12.38 -5.96
C GLN A 88 -3.46 -13.75 -5.45
N GLN A 89 -3.37 -13.98 -4.13
CA GLN A 89 -3.89 -15.20 -3.51
C GLN A 89 -5.41 -15.32 -3.65
N ARG A 90 -6.14 -14.23 -3.45
CA ARG A 90 -7.61 -14.23 -3.58
C ARG A 90 -8.06 -14.54 -5.01
N VAL A 91 -7.39 -13.97 -6.01
CA VAL A 91 -7.78 -14.15 -7.41
C VAL A 91 -7.04 -15.27 -8.13
N GLN A 92 -6.05 -15.90 -7.46
CA GLN A 92 -5.21 -16.98 -8.00
C GLN A 92 -4.49 -16.57 -9.30
N GLN A 93 -4.02 -15.32 -9.37
CA GLN A 93 -3.29 -14.76 -10.51
C GLN A 93 -2.10 -13.94 -10.02
N PHE A 94 -0.91 -14.18 -10.58
CA PHE A 94 0.29 -13.41 -10.22
C PHE A 94 0.30 -12.00 -10.87
N ARG A 95 -0.43 -11.80 -11.96
CA ARG A 95 -0.61 -10.52 -12.63
C ARG A 95 -2.09 -10.12 -12.58
N LEU A 96 -2.40 -9.10 -11.78
CA LEU A 96 -3.78 -8.78 -11.39
C LEU A 96 -4.65 -8.29 -12.56
N ASN A 97 -4.06 -7.56 -13.54
CA ASN A 97 -4.80 -7.02 -14.69
C ASN A 97 -4.86 -7.95 -15.91
N ALA A 98 -4.34 -9.17 -15.83
CA ALA A 98 -4.26 -10.07 -17.00
C ALA A 98 -5.64 -10.42 -17.59
N GLU A 99 -6.66 -10.57 -16.73
CA GLU A 99 -8.01 -11.00 -17.15
C GLU A 99 -9.14 -10.12 -16.58
N ARG A 100 -8.80 -9.12 -15.76
CA ARG A 100 -9.78 -8.37 -14.96
C ARG A 100 -9.97 -6.92 -15.36
N GLY A 101 -9.22 -6.44 -16.36
CA GLY A 101 -9.21 -5.02 -16.74
C GLY A 101 -8.43 -4.16 -15.75
N PRO A 102 -8.58 -2.83 -15.81
CA PRO A 102 -7.70 -1.91 -15.11
C PRO A 102 -7.80 -2.04 -13.57
N ILE A 103 -6.68 -2.39 -12.95
CA ILE A 103 -6.54 -2.56 -11.50
C ILE A 103 -6.01 -1.26 -10.86
N THR A 104 -6.62 -0.85 -9.77
CA THR A 104 -6.18 0.33 -9.00
C THR A 104 -5.52 -0.10 -7.69
N LEU A 105 -4.31 0.41 -7.45
CA LEU A 105 -3.66 0.40 -6.13
C LEU A 105 -3.84 1.76 -5.48
N ALA A 106 -4.40 1.81 -4.27
CA ALA A 106 -4.38 2.98 -3.41
C ALA A 106 -3.41 2.77 -2.25
N THR A 107 -2.51 3.74 -2.02
CA THR A 107 -1.49 3.67 -0.96
C THR A 107 -1.59 4.89 -0.04
N SER A 108 -1.33 4.75 1.25
CA SER A 108 -1.28 5.87 2.20
C SER A 108 -0.13 6.83 1.89
N SER A 109 0.95 6.32 1.31
CA SER A 109 2.14 7.10 0.94
C SER A 109 2.68 6.67 -0.42
N GLN A 110 3.56 7.47 -1.00
CA GLN A 110 4.27 7.13 -2.23
C GLN A 110 5.02 5.80 -2.04
N PRO A 111 4.92 4.87 -3.01
CA PRO A 111 5.66 3.62 -2.95
C PRO A 111 7.18 3.84 -2.95
N CYS A 112 7.89 3.15 -2.07
CA CYS A 112 9.34 3.06 -2.07
C CYS A 112 9.87 2.34 -3.33
N CYS A 113 11.18 2.30 -3.54
CA CYS A 113 11.80 1.66 -4.71
C CYS A 113 11.38 0.19 -4.90
N MET A 114 11.21 -0.57 -3.82
CA MET A 114 10.74 -1.96 -3.88
C MET A 114 9.28 -2.04 -4.32
N CYS A 115 8.39 -1.28 -3.69
CA CYS A 115 6.95 -1.28 -4.00
C CYS A 115 6.65 -0.69 -5.38
N TYR A 116 7.45 0.30 -5.83
CA TYR A 116 7.43 0.82 -7.19
C TYR A 116 7.65 -0.30 -8.22
N GLY A 117 8.72 -1.07 -8.07
CA GLY A 117 8.99 -2.21 -8.95
C GLY A 117 7.91 -3.29 -8.87
N ALA A 118 7.44 -3.60 -7.66
CA ALA A 118 6.38 -4.56 -7.43
C ALA A 118 5.05 -4.16 -8.10
N SER A 119 4.74 -2.86 -8.17
CA SER A 119 3.54 -2.34 -8.85
C SER A 119 3.50 -2.70 -10.33
N VAL A 120 4.65 -2.64 -11.02
CA VAL A 120 4.79 -3.05 -12.41
C VAL A 120 4.56 -4.55 -12.59
N TRP A 121 5.17 -5.37 -11.71
CA TRP A 121 5.06 -6.83 -11.79
C TRP A 121 3.69 -7.36 -11.38
N ALA A 122 3.07 -6.76 -10.35
CA ALA A 122 1.73 -7.12 -9.92
C ALA A 122 0.66 -6.80 -10.98
N GLY A 123 0.96 -5.88 -11.91
CA GLY A 123 0.04 -5.51 -12.98
C GLY A 123 -1.09 -4.62 -12.46
N ILE A 124 -0.74 -3.43 -11.99
CA ILE A 124 -1.72 -2.36 -11.77
C ILE A 124 -1.75 -1.43 -12.97
N ASP A 125 -2.83 -0.71 -13.15
CA ASP A 125 -3.03 0.28 -14.21
C ASP A 125 -3.20 1.69 -13.65
N ARG A 126 -3.58 1.80 -12.37
CA ARG A 126 -3.70 3.08 -11.67
C ARG A 126 -3.07 3.00 -10.29
N LEU A 127 -2.35 4.06 -9.94
CA LEU A 127 -1.71 4.25 -8.63
C LEU A 127 -2.22 5.54 -8.00
N LEU A 128 -2.89 5.42 -6.85
CA LEU A 128 -3.40 6.54 -6.07
C LEU A 128 -2.52 6.75 -4.84
N ILE A 129 -1.89 7.92 -4.73
CA ILE A 129 -0.90 8.22 -3.68
C ILE A 129 -1.42 9.31 -2.73
N GLY A 130 -1.26 9.12 -1.41
CA GLY A 130 -1.53 10.12 -0.38
C GLY A 130 -0.34 11.03 -0.11
N ALA A 131 0.41 10.70 0.93
CA ALA A 131 1.63 11.41 1.29
C ALA A 131 2.72 11.17 0.23
N ARG A 132 3.58 12.16 0.03
CA ARG A 132 4.74 12.06 -0.86
C ARG A 132 5.94 11.46 -0.13
N ALA A 133 6.99 11.05 -0.86
CA ALA A 133 8.24 10.56 -0.26
C ALA A 133 8.84 11.57 0.72
N GLU A 134 8.87 12.84 0.34
CA GLU A 134 9.35 13.94 1.21
C GLU A 134 8.57 14.08 2.52
N ASP A 135 7.27 13.73 2.54
CA ASP A 135 6.47 13.69 3.77
C ASP A 135 6.88 12.51 4.65
N VAL A 136 7.12 11.35 4.03
CA VAL A 136 7.54 10.14 4.73
C VAL A 136 8.90 10.35 5.40
N GLU A 137 9.87 10.89 4.65
CA GLU A 137 11.21 11.18 5.15
C GLU A 137 11.18 12.20 6.29
N SER A 138 10.49 13.34 6.08
CA SER A 138 10.49 14.44 7.04
C SER A 138 9.67 14.19 8.30
N LEU A 139 8.57 13.45 8.21
CA LEU A 139 7.62 13.24 9.31
C LEU A 139 7.84 11.93 10.06
N ALA A 140 8.28 10.88 9.38
CA ALA A 140 8.44 9.55 9.94
C ALA A 140 9.88 9.00 9.86
N GLY A 141 10.79 9.66 9.14
CA GLY A 141 12.21 9.33 9.09
C GLY A 141 12.56 8.09 8.27
N PHE A 142 11.67 7.62 7.39
CA PHE A 142 11.95 6.48 6.52
C PHE A 142 12.62 6.94 5.22
N ASP A 143 13.64 6.21 4.79
CA ASP A 143 14.25 6.31 3.47
C ASP A 143 13.45 5.47 2.46
N GLU A 144 12.96 6.10 1.40
CA GLU A 144 12.16 5.42 0.36
C GLU A 144 13.03 4.75 -0.72
N GLY A 145 14.35 4.84 -0.60
CA GLY A 145 15.33 4.27 -1.52
C GLY A 145 15.37 4.94 -2.90
N PRO A 146 16.22 4.46 -3.80
CA PRO A 146 16.43 5.10 -5.09
C PRO A 146 15.27 4.85 -6.05
N LEU A 147 14.69 5.93 -6.58
CA LEU A 147 13.72 5.92 -7.68
C LEU A 147 14.32 6.59 -8.92
N PRO A 148 13.86 6.24 -10.13
CA PRO A 148 14.19 7.01 -11.32
C PRO A 148 13.80 8.48 -11.15
N ALA A 149 14.59 9.42 -11.67
CA ALA A 149 14.27 10.85 -11.59
C ALA A 149 12.89 11.18 -12.16
N ASP A 150 12.50 10.55 -13.26
CA ASP A 150 11.15 10.60 -13.84
C ASP A 150 10.38 9.30 -13.58
N TRP A 151 10.25 8.91 -12.32
CA TRP A 151 9.54 7.68 -11.95
C TRP A 151 8.08 7.63 -12.42
N ARG A 152 7.43 8.80 -12.54
CA ARG A 152 6.04 8.88 -13.07
C ARG A 152 5.99 8.62 -14.57
N GLY A 153 6.92 9.22 -15.34
CA GLY A 153 7.04 8.97 -16.76
C GLY A 153 7.37 7.51 -17.07
N GLU A 154 8.22 6.90 -16.25
CA GLU A 154 8.52 5.46 -16.35
C GLU A 154 7.28 4.57 -16.10
N LEU A 155 6.42 4.93 -15.15
CA LEU A 155 5.14 4.23 -14.94
C LEU A 155 4.17 4.48 -16.09
N ALA A 156 4.06 5.72 -16.59
CA ALA A 156 3.19 6.08 -17.70
C ALA A 156 3.56 5.32 -18.98
N GLN A 157 4.86 5.14 -19.28
CA GLN A 157 5.33 4.31 -20.40
C GLN A 157 4.90 2.84 -20.28
N ARG A 158 4.60 2.38 -19.06
CA ARG A 158 4.08 1.01 -18.79
C ARG A 158 2.56 0.96 -18.67
N GLY A 159 1.87 2.07 -19.01
CA GLY A 159 0.42 2.16 -18.96
C GLY A 159 -0.15 2.41 -17.56
N ILE A 160 0.68 2.76 -16.57
CA ILE A 160 0.24 3.01 -15.20
C ILE A 160 0.02 4.51 -14.99
N THR A 161 -1.23 4.91 -14.75
CA THR A 161 -1.60 6.30 -14.42
C THR A 161 -1.38 6.57 -12.94
N VAL A 162 -0.73 7.68 -12.61
CA VAL A 162 -0.44 8.08 -11.22
C VAL A 162 -1.25 9.31 -10.85
N VAL A 163 -1.99 9.23 -9.73
CA VAL A 163 -2.70 10.36 -9.10
C VAL A 163 -2.13 10.57 -7.71
N THR A 164 -1.70 11.80 -7.41
CA THR A 164 -1.04 12.15 -6.14
C THR A 164 -1.88 13.11 -5.31
N ASP A 165 -1.49 13.26 -4.05
CA ASP A 165 -2.01 14.25 -3.11
C ASP A 165 -3.48 14.03 -2.68
N LEU A 166 -4.05 12.87 -2.99
CA LEU A 166 -5.38 12.52 -2.50
C LEU A 166 -5.33 12.28 -0.98
N ARG A 167 -6.10 13.04 -0.20
CA ARG A 167 -6.09 13.01 1.28
C ARG A 167 -4.68 13.11 1.89
N ARG A 168 -3.81 13.92 1.27
CA ARG A 168 -2.41 14.05 1.68
C ARG A 168 -2.28 14.50 3.14
N ASP A 169 -3.09 15.45 3.59
CA ASP A 169 -3.02 15.96 4.95
C ASP A 169 -3.38 14.91 5.99
N GLU A 170 -4.38 14.05 5.72
CA GLU A 170 -4.73 12.94 6.60
C GLU A 170 -3.59 11.91 6.68
N ALA A 171 -2.99 11.55 5.53
CA ALA A 171 -1.85 10.65 5.48
C ALA A 171 -0.63 11.22 6.23
N ARG A 172 -0.33 12.51 6.05
CA ARG A 172 0.71 13.23 6.78
C ARG A 172 0.49 13.23 8.29
N ALA A 173 -0.76 13.38 8.73
CA ALA A 173 -1.09 13.33 10.16
C ALA A 173 -0.73 11.98 10.79
N VAL A 174 -0.99 10.86 10.09
CA VAL A 174 -0.60 9.52 10.54
C VAL A 174 0.93 9.37 10.61
N LEU A 175 1.65 9.85 9.59
CA LEU A 175 3.12 9.83 9.58
C LEU A 175 3.70 10.64 10.74
N ALA A 176 3.18 11.84 10.98
CA ALA A 176 3.62 12.71 12.06
C ALA A 176 3.31 12.12 13.46
N GLU A 177 2.19 11.44 13.63
CA GLU A 177 1.85 10.72 14.86
C GLU A 177 2.87 9.61 15.13
N TYR A 178 3.16 8.81 14.11
CA TYR A 178 4.14 7.72 14.20
C TYR A 178 5.55 8.22 14.49
N GLY A 179 6.01 9.27 13.78
CA GLY A 179 7.35 9.84 13.98
C GLY A 179 7.55 10.39 15.40
N ARG A 180 6.51 11.05 15.97
CA ARG A 180 6.54 11.49 17.39
C ARG A 180 6.69 10.35 18.38
N ALA A 181 6.22 9.17 18.06
CA ALA A 181 6.39 8.00 18.92
C ALA A 181 7.81 7.40 18.89
N GLY A 182 8.69 7.86 18.01
CA GLY A 182 10.10 7.48 17.93
C GLY A 182 10.34 6.01 17.60
N LYS A 183 9.43 5.35 16.90
CA LYS A 183 9.47 3.91 16.61
C LYS A 183 9.93 3.59 15.18
N VAL A 184 10.83 4.39 14.61
CA VAL A 184 11.40 4.12 13.29
C VAL A 184 12.27 2.84 13.36
N TYR A 185 12.08 1.90 12.43
CA TYR A 185 12.85 0.65 12.33
C TYR A 185 13.80 0.68 11.14
#